data_2626adf84627228a9d928da91651af55
#
_entry.id   2626adf84627228a9d928da91651af55
#
_cell.length_a   1.000
_cell.length_b   1.000
_cell.length_c   1.000
_cell.angle_alpha   90.00
_cell.angle_beta   90.00
_cell.angle_gamma   90.00
#
_symmetry.space_group_name_H-M   'P 1'
#
loop_
_entity.id
_entity.type
_entity.pdbx_description
1 polymer ?
#
loop_
_entity_poly.entity_id
_entity_poly.type
_entity_poly.pdbx_seq_one_letter_code
_entity_poly.pdbx_strand_id
1 'polypeptide(L)'
;RAEIDVASALAASQGARAHKVLDVTLLNELAVSSLTRDSIPVPDYDPDAEGLPSTFVPGRNILFLTLASVYAYQVQAEAVITGVCETDFSGYPDCRDEFVKALNHAVTLGMARDVRFETPLMWLNKAETWALADYWGKLDVIRQQTLTCYNGIQGDGCGECAACHLRANGLSEYQADRSAVMAAMKQKTGLK
;
A
#
# COMPACT_ATOMS: atom_id res chain seq x y z
N ARG A 1 7.33 3.05 -13.36
CA ARG A 1 8.28 4.19 -13.35
C ARG A 1 7.74 5.33 -12.48
N ALA A 2 6.51 5.80 -12.69
CA ALA A 2 5.93 6.91 -11.92
C ALA A 2 5.92 6.65 -10.40
N GLU A 3 5.60 5.43 -9.94
CA GLU A 3 5.64 5.08 -8.51
C GLU A 3 7.05 5.21 -7.92
N ILE A 4 8.10 4.82 -8.66
CA ILE A 4 9.49 4.92 -8.21
C ILE A 4 9.90 6.39 -8.08
N ASP A 5 9.54 7.23 -9.05
CA ASP A 5 9.86 8.66 -9.04
C ASP A 5 9.19 9.36 -7.85
N VAL A 6 7.90 9.05 -7.60
CA VAL A 6 7.16 9.57 -6.44
C VAL A 6 7.74 9.07 -5.12
N ALA A 7 8.05 7.78 -5.02
CA ALA A 7 8.65 7.20 -3.81
C ALA A 7 10.02 7.83 -3.51
N SER A 8 10.84 8.09 -4.53
CA SER A 8 12.13 8.76 -4.39
C SER A 8 11.99 10.19 -3.87
N ALA A 9 11.03 10.95 -4.42
CA ALA A 9 10.74 12.32 -3.99
C ALA A 9 10.23 12.36 -2.54
N LEU A 10 9.31 11.43 -2.17
CA LEU A 10 8.80 11.33 -0.80
C LEU A 10 9.90 10.93 0.18
N ALA A 11 10.74 9.95 -0.14
CA ALA A 11 11.84 9.54 0.71
C ALA A 11 12.77 10.73 1.03
N ALA A 12 13.13 11.53 0.03
CA ALA A 12 13.93 12.72 0.19
C ALA A 12 13.22 13.79 1.06
N SER A 13 11.96 14.11 0.76
CA SER A 13 11.21 15.18 1.45
C SER A 13 10.85 14.83 2.88
N GLN A 14 10.67 13.55 3.21
CA GLN A 14 10.37 13.08 4.57
C GLN A 14 11.63 12.72 5.37
N GLY A 15 12.82 12.95 4.83
CA GLY A 15 14.09 12.76 5.56
C GLY A 15 14.47 11.30 5.77
N ALA A 16 14.12 10.41 4.86
CA ALA A 16 14.57 9.02 4.91
C ALA A 16 16.10 8.95 4.89
N ARG A 17 16.68 8.14 5.79
CA ARG A 17 18.15 7.96 5.89
C ARG A 17 18.73 7.36 4.60
N ALA A 18 17.99 6.49 3.94
CA ALA A 18 18.36 5.87 2.68
C ALA A 18 17.11 5.54 1.87
N HIS A 19 17.25 5.54 0.56
CA HIS A 19 16.25 5.05 -0.39
C HIS A 19 16.94 4.07 -1.31
N LYS A 20 16.36 2.88 -1.49
CA LYS A 20 16.91 1.85 -2.35
C LYS A 20 15.87 1.39 -3.37
N VAL A 21 16.25 1.45 -4.62
CA VAL A 21 15.47 0.90 -5.74
C VAL A 21 16.07 -0.43 -6.16
N LEU A 22 15.25 -1.46 -6.25
CA LEU A 22 15.65 -2.79 -6.72
C LEU A 22 14.96 -3.11 -8.05
N ASP A 23 15.70 -3.73 -8.95
CA ASP A 23 15.13 -4.27 -10.18
C ASP A 23 14.47 -5.62 -9.89
N VAL A 24 13.17 -5.69 -10.14
CA VAL A 24 12.34 -6.89 -9.99
C VAL A 24 11.61 -7.23 -11.29
N THR A 25 12.15 -6.84 -12.44
CA THR A 25 11.55 -7.08 -13.78
C THR A 25 11.31 -8.56 -14.05
N LEU A 26 12.09 -9.46 -13.42
CA LEU A 26 11.84 -10.91 -13.45
C LEU A 26 10.41 -11.28 -13.05
N LEU A 27 9.83 -10.58 -12.09
CA LEU A 27 8.42 -10.82 -11.71
C LEU A 27 7.47 -10.50 -12.87
N ASN A 28 7.77 -9.46 -13.66
CA ASN A 28 6.96 -9.10 -14.81
C ASN A 28 7.02 -10.16 -15.93
N GLU A 29 8.10 -10.90 -16.04
CA GLU A 29 8.19 -12.00 -17.02
C GLU A 29 7.25 -13.16 -16.66
N LEU A 30 7.10 -13.43 -15.38
CA LEU A 30 6.34 -14.57 -14.85
C LEU A 30 4.89 -14.24 -14.55
N ALA A 31 4.63 -13.08 -13.96
CA ALA A 31 3.30 -12.67 -13.53
C ALA A 31 2.58 -11.88 -14.63
N VAL A 32 1.42 -12.37 -15.05
CA VAL A 32 0.57 -11.73 -16.06
C VAL A 32 -0.56 -10.97 -15.36
N SER A 33 -0.57 -9.64 -15.53
CA SER A 33 -1.64 -8.76 -15.04
C SER A 33 -1.70 -7.48 -15.86
N SER A 34 -2.74 -6.68 -15.68
CA SER A 34 -2.84 -5.36 -16.32
C SER A 34 -1.78 -4.35 -15.82
N LEU A 35 -1.09 -4.67 -14.72
CA LEU A 35 0.03 -3.84 -14.21
C LEU A 35 1.40 -4.31 -14.70
N THR A 36 1.48 -5.46 -15.39
CA THR A 36 2.74 -6.04 -15.88
C THR A 36 2.77 -6.22 -17.40
N ARG A 37 1.66 -5.92 -18.09
CA ARG A 37 1.53 -6.08 -19.55
C ARG A 37 0.83 -4.88 -20.16
N ASP A 38 1.51 -4.15 -21.02
CA ASP A 38 0.93 -3.02 -21.76
C ASP A 38 -0.21 -3.45 -22.70
N SER A 39 -0.26 -4.73 -23.08
CA SER A 39 -1.32 -5.29 -23.91
C SER A 39 -2.64 -5.57 -23.14
N ILE A 40 -2.63 -5.48 -21.82
CA ILE A 40 -3.79 -5.69 -20.97
C ILE A 40 -4.15 -4.34 -20.34
N PRO A 41 -5.24 -3.68 -20.77
CA PRO A 41 -5.62 -2.39 -20.22
C PRO A 41 -5.99 -2.51 -18.73
N VAL A 42 -5.71 -1.47 -17.98
CA VAL A 42 -6.25 -1.32 -16.62
C VAL A 42 -7.75 -1.10 -16.75
N PRO A 43 -8.59 -1.94 -16.12
CA PRO A 43 -10.03 -1.78 -16.23
C PRO A 43 -10.51 -0.54 -15.48
N ASP A 44 -11.61 0.02 -15.95
CA ASP A 44 -12.38 0.99 -15.19
C ASP A 44 -12.97 0.34 -13.93
N TYR A 45 -13.37 1.15 -13.00
CA TYR A 45 -14.01 0.67 -11.78
C TYR A 45 -15.37 0.04 -12.08
N ASP A 46 -15.55 -1.21 -11.68
CA ASP A 46 -16.80 -1.93 -11.75
C ASP A 46 -17.16 -2.45 -10.33
N PRO A 47 -18.23 -1.94 -9.73
CA PRO A 47 -18.65 -2.36 -8.38
C PRO A 47 -19.16 -3.80 -8.33
N ASP A 48 -19.59 -4.36 -9.46
CA ASP A 48 -20.16 -5.69 -9.59
C ASP A 48 -19.13 -6.74 -10.05
N ALA A 49 -17.86 -6.33 -10.20
CA ALA A 49 -16.79 -7.24 -10.63
C ALA A 49 -16.56 -8.35 -9.60
N GLU A 50 -16.64 -9.60 -10.08
CA GLU A 50 -16.38 -10.78 -9.25
C GLU A 50 -14.96 -11.34 -9.46
N GLY A 51 -14.41 -11.99 -8.41
CA GLY A 51 -13.13 -12.69 -8.48
C GLY A 51 -11.92 -11.79 -8.26
N LEU A 52 -10.74 -12.28 -8.63
CA LEU A 52 -9.48 -11.52 -8.49
C LEU A 52 -9.39 -10.45 -9.59
N PRO A 53 -9.12 -9.18 -9.23
CA PRO A 53 -8.94 -8.13 -10.21
C PRO A 53 -7.80 -8.43 -11.19
N SER A 54 -7.93 -8.01 -12.47
CA SER A 54 -6.85 -8.15 -13.47
C SER A 54 -5.57 -7.38 -13.10
N THR A 55 -5.68 -6.46 -12.15
CA THR A 55 -4.56 -5.71 -11.56
C THR A 55 -3.80 -6.49 -10.47
N PHE A 56 -4.30 -7.67 -10.07
CA PHE A 56 -3.57 -8.53 -9.15
C PHE A 56 -2.30 -9.07 -9.81
N VAL A 57 -1.17 -8.90 -9.14
CA VAL A 57 0.14 -9.43 -9.57
C VAL A 57 0.52 -10.57 -8.64
N PRO A 58 0.39 -11.84 -9.07
CA PRO A 58 0.73 -12.99 -8.23
C PRO A 58 2.15 -12.90 -7.69
N GLY A 59 2.30 -13.05 -6.38
CA GLY A 59 3.60 -13.04 -5.71
C GLY A 59 4.23 -11.67 -5.46
N ARG A 60 3.59 -10.57 -5.84
CA ARG A 60 4.16 -9.22 -5.68
C ARG A 60 4.53 -8.91 -4.23
N ASN A 61 3.58 -9.00 -3.31
CA ASN A 61 3.84 -8.69 -1.91
C ASN A 61 4.72 -9.75 -1.23
N ILE A 62 4.68 -11.02 -1.67
CA ILE A 62 5.63 -12.04 -1.22
C ILE A 62 7.06 -11.59 -1.53
N LEU A 63 7.33 -11.22 -2.78
CA LEU A 63 8.66 -10.78 -3.22
C LEU A 63 9.08 -9.48 -2.53
N PHE A 64 8.20 -8.48 -2.48
CA PHE A 64 8.53 -7.16 -1.92
C PHE A 64 8.85 -7.25 -0.43
N LEU A 65 8.04 -7.94 0.36
CA LEU A 65 8.27 -8.09 1.80
C LEU A 65 9.50 -8.95 2.08
N THR A 66 9.76 -9.98 1.27
CA THR A 66 10.98 -10.80 1.38
C THR A 66 12.22 -9.97 1.09
N LEU A 67 12.25 -9.19 0.01
CA LEU A 67 13.40 -8.33 -0.33
C LEU A 67 13.60 -7.22 0.72
N ALA A 68 12.51 -6.64 1.23
CA ALA A 68 12.57 -5.67 2.32
C ALA A 68 13.18 -6.28 3.59
N SER A 69 12.85 -7.54 3.89
CA SER A 69 13.42 -8.27 5.04
C SER A 69 14.91 -8.56 4.88
N VAL A 70 15.34 -8.91 3.65
CA VAL A 70 16.78 -9.07 3.35
C VAL A 70 17.52 -7.74 3.60
N TYR A 71 16.93 -6.63 3.14
CA TYR A 71 17.53 -5.32 3.37
C TYR A 71 17.51 -4.92 4.86
N ALA A 72 16.39 -5.18 5.56
CA ALA A 72 16.29 -4.97 7.01
C ALA A 72 17.35 -5.75 7.78
N TYR A 73 17.61 -6.99 7.38
CA TYR A 73 18.68 -7.81 7.95
C TYR A 73 20.05 -7.12 7.80
N GLN A 74 20.36 -6.64 6.60
CA GLN A 74 21.64 -6.00 6.30
C GLN A 74 21.87 -4.69 7.06
N VAL A 75 20.83 -3.88 7.24
CA VAL A 75 20.93 -2.60 7.96
C VAL A 75 20.59 -2.72 9.44
N GLN A 76 20.39 -3.94 9.92
CA GLN A 76 20.04 -4.25 11.32
C GLN A 76 18.74 -3.56 11.78
N ALA A 77 17.79 -3.36 10.87
CA ALA A 77 16.48 -2.86 11.23
C ALA A 77 15.67 -3.94 11.99
N GLU A 78 14.79 -3.50 12.88
CA GLU A 78 13.95 -4.38 13.70
C GLU A 78 12.61 -4.70 13.05
N ALA A 79 12.17 -3.86 12.11
CA ALA A 79 10.87 -3.98 11.48
C ALA A 79 10.90 -3.60 10.00
N VAL A 80 9.98 -4.19 9.24
CA VAL A 80 9.55 -3.78 7.92
C VAL A 80 8.12 -3.26 8.04
N ILE A 81 7.89 -2.02 7.66
CA ILE A 81 6.56 -1.39 7.70
C ILE A 81 5.95 -1.45 6.30
N THR A 82 4.72 -1.90 6.20
CA THR A 82 3.98 -1.94 4.94
C THR A 82 2.59 -1.33 5.09
N GLY A 83 2.08 -0.72 4.01
CA GLY A 83 0.76 -0.10 3.95
C GLY A 83 -0.35 -1.04 3.49
N VAL A 84 -0.15 -2.36 3.56
CA VAL A 84 -1.22 -3.30 3.24
C VAL A 84 -2.38 -3.17 4.22
N CYS A 85 -3.60 -3.45 3.73
CA CYS A 85 -4.83 -3.23 4.45
C CYS A 85 -5.85 -4.29 4.03
N GLU A 86 -6.47 -4.96 4.99
CA GLU A 86 -7.48 -5.99 4.74
C GLU A 86 -8.89 -5.38 4.61
N THR A 87 -9.15 -4.28 5.31
CA THR A 87 -10.47 -3.62 5.34
C THR A 87 -10.80 -2.84 4.07
N ASP A 88 -9.79 -2.43 3.31
CA ASP A 88 -10.01 -1.88 1.98
C ASP A 88 -10.21 -3.04 1.01
N PHE A 89 -11.45 -3.38 0.73
CA PHE A 89 -11.83 -4.52 -0.11
C PHE A 89 -11.29 -4.37 -1.54
N SER A 90 -9.99 -4.57 -1.69
CA SER A 90 -9.32 -4.62 -3.00
C SER A 90 -9.30 -6.03 -3.60
N GLY A 91 -9.76 -7.03 -2.85
CA GLY A 91 -9.78 -8.43 -3.27
C GLY A 91 -8.40 -9.11 -3.35
N TYR A 92 -7.34 -8.44 -2.94
CA TYR A 92 -5.98 -9.00 -3.02
C TYR A 92 -5.68 -9.92 -1.84
N PRO A 93 -5.43 -11.24 -2.07
CA PRO A 93 -5.15 -12.18 -1.00
C PRO A 93 -3.84 -11.86 -0.26
N ASP A 94 -2.89 -11.22 -0.93
CA ASP A 94 -1.58 -10.85 -0.39
C ASP A 94 -1.57 -9.50 0.37
N CYS A 95 -2.77 -8.98 0.71
CA CYS A 95 -2.95 -7.86 1.62
C CYS A 95 -3.58 -8.27 2.96
N ARG A 96 -3.94 -9.55 3.15
CA ARG A 96 -4.59 -10.05 4.36
C ARG A 96 -3.64 -10.17 5.54
N ASP A 97 -4.16 -9.97 6.73
CA ASP A 97 -3.39 -10.09 7.99
C ASP A 97 -2.79 -11.50 8.17
N GLU A 98 -3.57 -12.55 7.87
CA GLU A 98 -3.09 -13.93 7.95
C GLU A 98 -1.90 -14.19 7.01
N PHE A 99 -1.93 -13.62 5.77
CA PHE A 99 -0.83 -13.74 4.83
C PHE A 99 0.43 -13.06 5.36
N VAL A 100 0.30 -11.82 5.86
CA VAL A 100 1.43 -11.05 6.39
C VAL A 100 2.07 -11.78 7.58
N LYS A 101 1.27 -12.33 8.50
CA LYS A 101 1.74 -13.11 9.64
C LYS A 101 2.45 -14.39 9.23
N ALA A 102 1.88 -15.14 8.28
CA ALA A 102 2.48 -16.35 7.76
C ALA A 102 3.83 -16.09 7.08
N LEU A 103 3.91 -15.04 6.23
CA LEU A 103 5.16 -14.66 5.58
C LEU A 103 6.19 -14.15 6.61
N ASN A 104 5.78 -13.36 7.61
CA ASN A 104 6.68 -12.92 8.67
C ASN A 104 7.29 -14.12 9.42
N HIS A 105 6.47 -15.10 9.76
CA HIS A 105 6.95 -16.33 10.39
C HIS A 105 7.96 -17.08 9.52
N ALA A 106 7.66 -17.26 8.23
CA ALA A 106 8.55 -17.92 7.28
C ALA A 106 9.89 -17.19 7.14
N VAL A 107 9.86 -15.86 7.04
CA VAL A 107 11.07 -15.02 6.94
C VAL A 107 11.90 -15.10 8.22
N THR A 108 11.28 -15.03 9.39
CA THR A 108 11.97 -15.18 10.69
C THR A 108 12.70 -16.52 10.79
N LEU A 109 12.03 -17.60 10.41
CA LEU A 109 12.65 -18.92 10.39
C LEU A 109 13.80 -19.01 9.37
N GLY A 110 13.58 -18.53 8.16
CA GLY A 110 14.55 -18.63 7.06
C GLY A 110 15.80 -17.76 7.25
N MET A 111 15.68 -16.65 7.96
CA MET A 111 16.80 -15.74 8.23
C MET A 111 17.42 -15.90 9.63
N ALA A 112 16.86 -16.77 10.47
CA ALA A 112 17.28 -16.94 11.87
C ALA A 112 17.36 -15.60 12.63
N ARG A 113 16.47 -14.67 12.29
CA ARG A 113 16.40 -13.33 12.88
C ARG A 113 14.95 -12.85 12.92
N ASP A 114 14.57 -12.31 14.06
CA ASP A 114 13.25 -11.68 14.22
C ASP A 114 13.23 -10.27 13.59
N VAL A 115 12.62 -10.17 12.41
CA VAL A 115 12.28 -8.91 11.74
C VAL A 115 10.76 -8.83 11.69
N ARG A 116 10.17 -7.89 12.43
CA ARG A 116 8.71 -7.77 12.51
C ARG A 116 8.13 -7.10 11.27
N PHE A 117 7.01 -7.65 10.76
CA PHE A 117 6.19 -6.93 9.79
C PHE A 117 5.14 -6.11 10.54
N GLU A 118 5.21 -4.81 10.36
CA GLU A 118 4.28 -3.86 10.96
C GLU A 118 3.32 -3.31 9.90
N THR A 119 2.03 -3.42 10.19
CA THR A 119 0.95 -3.09 9.27
C THR A 119 0.00 -2.06 9.89
N PRO A 120 0.43 -0.81 10.08
CA PRO A 120 -0.33 0.19 10.82
C PRO A 120 -1.69 0.54 10.20
N LEU A 121 -1.92 0.17 8.95
CA LEU A 121 -3.16 0.42 8.22
C LEU A 121 -4.09 -0.80 8.14
N MET A 122 -3.69 -1.97 8.65
CA MET A 122 -4.36 -3.25 8.42
C MET A 122 -5.88 -3.21 8.64
N TRP A 123 -6.31 -2.53 9.68
CA TRP A 123 -7.70 -2.50 10.11
C TRP A 123 -8.40 -1.16 9.85
N LEU A 124 -7.74 -0.24 9.17
CA LEU A 124 -8.31 1.05 8.80
C LEU A 124 -9.00 0.97 7.44
N ASN A 125 -10.19 1.51 7.33
CA ASN A 125 -10.79 1.77 6.03
C ASN A 125 -10.14 3.01 5.37
N LYS A 126 -10.50 3.31 4.13
CA LYS A 126 -9.86 4.40 3.40
C LYS A 126 -10.14 5.78 4.01
N ALA A 127 -11.31 6.00 4.59
CA ALA A 127 -11.63 7.25 5.28
C ALA A 127 -10.78 7.41 6.55
N GLU A 128 -10.64 6.34 7.33
CA GLU A 128 -9.79 6.32 8.53
C GLU A 128 -8.30 6.50 8.19
N THR A 129 -7.85 6.00 7.03
CA THR A 129 -6.48 6.25 6.55
C THR A 129 -6.26 7.74 6.24
N TRP A 130 -7.26 8.43 5.69
CA TRP A 130 -7.22 9.88 5.51
C TRP A 130 -7.22 10.63 6.85
N ALA A 131 -8.03 10.18 7.81
CA ALA A 131 -8.03 10.73 9.16
C ALA A 131 -6.67 10.57 9.85
N LEU A 132 -5.99 9.43 9.68
CA LEU A 132 -4.65 9.21 10.20
C LEU A 132 -3.64 10.19 9.59
N ALA A 133 -3.73 10.44 8.28
CA ALA A 133 -2.89 11.43 7.60
C ALA A 133 -3.11 12.85 8.14
N ASP A 134 -4.37 13.23 8.39
CA ASP A 134 -4.73 14.52 8.98
C ASP A 134 -4.27 14.64 10.44
N TYR A 135 -4.43 13.59 11.24
CA TYR A 135 -3.94 13.52 12.62
C TYR A 135 -2.44 13.84 12.72
N TRP A 136 -1.64 13.38 11.75
CA TRP A 136 -0.21 13.67 11.68
C TRP A 136 0.14 14.95 10.92
N GLY A 137 -0.84 15.77 10.52
CA GLY A 137 -0.63 17.00 9.75
C GLY A 137 -0.05 16.73 8.34
N LYS A 138 -0.33 15.57 7.77
CA LYS A 138 0.20 15.12 6.47
C LYS A 138 -0.86 14.98 5.38
N LEU A 139 -2.08 15.49 5.61
CA LEU A 139 -3.20 15.35 4.68
C LEU A 139 -2.84 15.84 3.27
N ASP A 140 -2.26 17.05 3.17
CA ASP A 140 -1.89 17.64 1.89
C ASP A 140 -0.75 16.88 1.21
N VAL A 141 0.23 16.40 1.97
CA VAL A 141 1.33 15.56 1.45
C VAL A 141 0.77 14.29 0.85
N ILE A 142 -0.10 13.58 1.59
CA ILE A 142 -0.73 12.36 1.11
C ILE A 142 -1.61 12.63 -0.10
N ARG A 143 -2.38 13.72 -0.10
CA ARG A 143 -3.26 14.04 -1.21
C ARG A 143 -2.51 14.41 -2.48
N GLN A 144 -1.50 15.26 -2.39
CA GLN A 144 -0.86 15.88 -3.55
C GLN A 144 0.43 15.19 -4.01
N GLN A 145 1.16 14.53 -3.09
CA GLN A 145 2.49 14.02 -3.35
C GLN A 145 2.56 12.48 -3.41
N THR A 146 1.45 11.77 -3.21
CA THR A 146 1.42 10.31 -3.35
C THR A 146 0.81 9.88 -4.67
N LEU A 147 1.08 8.63 -5.05
CA LEU A 147 0.54 7.99 -6.24
C LEU A 147 -0.25 6.75 -5.84
N THR A 148 -1.53 6.72 -6.21
CA THR A 148 -2.42 5.57 -6.02
C THR A 148 -2.93 5.04 -7.37
N CYS A 149 -3.01 5.91 -8.37
CA CYS A 149 -3.57 5.64 -9.69
C CYS A 149 -2.80 4.58 -10.44
N TYR A 150 -3.48 3.55 -10.93
CA TYR A 150 -2.87 2.50 -11.76
C TYR A 150 -2.36 3.01 -13.11
N ASN A 151 -2.93 4.13 -13.62
CA ASN A 151 -2.46 4.80 -14.84
C ASN A 151 -1.30 5.79 -14.58
N GLY A 152 -0.73 5.81 -13.38
CA GLY A 152 0.46 6.61 -13.05
C GLY A 152 0.21 8.11 -12.87
N ILE A 153 -1.03 8.55 -12.67
CA ILE A 153 -1.39 9.96 -12.44
C ILE A 153 -1.34 10.26 -10.95
N GLN A 154 -0.47 11.19 -10.56
CA GLN A 154 -0.24 11.60 -9.17
C GLN A 154 -1.42 12.42 -8.62
N GLY A 155 -1.52 12.51 -7.30
CA GLY A 155 -2.54 13.28 -6.61
C GLY A 155 -3.91 12.60 -6.63
N ASP A 156 -4.93 13.26 -7.16
CA ASP A 156 -6.29 12.73 -7.20
C ASP A 156 -6.48 11.63 -8.27
N GLY A 157 -5.48 11.41 -9.15
CA GLY A 157 -5.44 10.31 -10.10
C GLY A 157 -6.26 10.53 -11.37
N CYS A 158 -6.60 9.45 -12.10
CA CYS A 158 -7.42 9.53 -13.34
C CYS A 158 -8.92 9.66 -13.07
N GLY A 159 -9.40 9.30 -11.88
CA GLY A 159 -10.83 9.27 -11.55
C GLY A 159 -11.60 8.04 -12.05
N GLU A 160 -10.98 7.14 -12.82
CA GLU A 160 -11.65 6.04 -13.51
C GLU A 160 -11.29 4.67 -12.94
N CYS A 161 -10.01 4.43 -12.64
CA CYS A 161 -9.59 3.13 -12.11
C CYS A 161 -10.06 2.88 -10.67
N ALA A 162 -10.15 1.61 -10.28
CA ALA A 162 -10.63 1.19 -8.96
C ALA A 162 -9.87 1.85 -7.79
N ALA A 163 -8.54 2.02 -7.92
CA ALA A 163 -7.73 2.67 -6.90
C ALA A 163 -8.08 4.16 -6.72
N CYS A 164 -8.41 4.87 -7.81
CA CYS A 164 -8.86 6.27 -7.74
C CYS A 164 -10.24 6.40 -7.13
N HIS A 165 -11.19 5.52 -7.48
CA HIS A 165 -12.51 5.48 -6.86
C HIS A 165 -12.44 5.24 -5.36
N LEU A 166 -11.70 4.22 -4.94
CA LEU A 166 -11.51 3.91 -3.52
C LEU A 166 -10.89 5.09 -2.76
N ARG A 167 -9.89 5.73 -3.34
CA ARG A 167 -9.22 6.91 -2.77
C ARG A 167 -10.18 8.09 -2.63
N ALA A 168 -10.92 8.42 -3.67
CA ALA A 168 -11.85 9.55 -3.69
C ALA A 168 -13.03 9.35 -2.73
N ASN A 169 -13.62 8.14 -2.73
CA ASN A 169 -14.71 7.80 -1.82
C ASN A 169 -14.28 7.92 -0.36
N GLY A 170 -13.12 7.38 0.01
CA GLY A 170 -12.60 7.51 1.37
C GLY A 170 -12.33 8.95 1.79
N LEU A 171 -11.83 9.79 0.88
CA LEU A 171 -11.64 11.22 1.17
C LEU A 171 -12.99 11.94 1.36
N SER A 172 -13.97 11.65 0.51
CA SER A 172 -15.32 12.21 0.61
C SER A 172 -16.01 11.82 1.92
N GLU A 173 -15.92 10.55 2.30
CA GLU A 173 -16.44 10.04 3.58
C GLU A 173 -15.78 10.74 4.77
N TYR A 174 -14.45 10.86 4.76
CA TYR A 174 -13.72 11.58 5.80
C TYR A 174 -14.14 13.06 5.88
N GLN A 175 -14.31 13.72 4.75
CA GLN A 175 -14.72 15.13 4.70
C GLN A 175 -16.15 15.36 5.15
N ALA A 176 -17.05 14.38 4.93
CA ALA A 176 -18.46 14.46 5.34
C ALA A 176 -18.63 14.45 6.85
N ASP A 177 -17.85 13.64 7.58
CA ASP A 177 -17.85 13.62 9.05
C ASP A 177 -16.44 13.36 9.62
N ARG A 178 -15.63 14.41 9.60
CA ARG A 178 -14.25 14.35 10.13
C ARG A 178 -14.17 13.89 11.57
N SER A 179 -15.12 14.32 12.39
CA SER A 179 -15.10 14.03 13.84
C SER A 179 -15.35 12.56 14.11
N ALA A 180 -16.37 11.96 13.49
CA ALA A 180 -16.70 10.56 13.68
C ALA A 180 -15.59 9.65 13.12
N VAL A 181 -15.10 9.93 11.91
CA VAL A 181 -14.03 9.13 11.29
C VAL A 181 -12.72 9.23 12.09
N MET A 182 -12.38 10.43 12.58
CA MET A 182 -11.20 10.61 13.44
C MET A 182 -11.32 9.83 14.75
N ALA A 183 -12.50 9.82 15.37
CA ALA A 183 -12.73 9.06 16.58
C ALA A 183 -12.61 7.54 16.35
N ALA A 184 -13.19 7.03 15.26
CA ALA A 184 -13.08 5.63 14.87
C ALA A 184 -11.62 5.21 14.60
N MET A 185 -10.88 6.03 13.87
CA MET A 185 -9.46 5.81 13.60
C MET A 185 -8.66 5.74 14.91
N LYS A 186 -8.85 6.70 15.81
CA LYS A 186 -8.16 6.71 17.11
C LYS A 186 -8.49 5.48 17.96
N GLN A 187 -9.74 5.04 17.97
CA GLN A 187 -10.14 3.83 18.67
C GLN A 187 -9.40 2.58 18.17
N LYS A 188 -9.24 2.45 16.85
CA LYS A 188 -8.56 1.32 16.22
C LYS A 188 -7.04 1.36 16.39
N THR A 189 -6.45 2.54 16.40
CA THR A 189 -4.99 2.74 16.46
C THR A 189 -4.46 2.94 17.88
N GLY A 190 -5.31 3.22 18.86
CA GLY A 190 -4.91 3.58 20.22
C GLY A 190 -4.30 4.99 20.35
N LEU A 191 -4.37 5.81 19.32
CA LEU A 191 -3.93 7.20 19.35
C LEU A 191 -4.86 8.06 20.22
N LYS A 192 -4.29 9.08 20.90
CA LYS A 192 -5.03 10.00 21.80
C LYS A 192 -5.48 11.27 21.10
#